data_ac7c95cde88f12f5436a3c964bff143f
#
_entry.id   ac7c95cde88f12f5436a3c964bff143f
#
_cell.length_a   1.000
_cell.length_b   1.000
_cell.length_c   1.000
_cell.angle_alpha   90.00
_cell.angle_beta   90.00
_cell.angle_gamma   90.00
#
_symmetry.space_group_name_H-M   'P 1'
#
loop_
_entity.id
_entity.type
_entity.pdbx_description
1 polymer ?
#
loop_
_entity_poly.entity_id
_entity_poly.type
_entity_poly.pdbx_seq_one_letter_code
_entity_poly.pdbx_strand_id
1 'polypeptide(L)'
;MKPIAKADGSLQISPEEAYTAGIWTKPPFDLRGLSKMVDESTILPQCIRAYKSNIAGFGIDVRYKDDFADADETPEMKAEWDRATEVVEMLNMEQESNELFEDIVEARETYGCAYAEVIRDMDGNVIQLEFIEDTPSVEKSRRLDPRVEVTYFHRDHTENRMRKFRKYKQTVNGKTVYYKEFGDPRIMDPTSGEYVTELEFKSRANEIIEFAIGTATYGKVRWVGSILTVDGARRAESLNNNYFLNGRHTPLLIMVKGGSLTDDSFAKLKEYMNGIRGEAGQHSFMVLETEAADNRTGFNAENRPEVEVKDLAAILQKDELFQDYLENNRRKVQSAFQLPDLYTGYTTDFNRATAQTAMEVTEKQVFQPERRRLAWAINNRLLNCYQFKYVEVFFRAPDVSNPDDLYKLLTVCNNAGGLTPNKAKSVLYKALGETSEDFPEEWGDIPLAFTNAQQRAAAITVAGNGPSVAQNGGSDAGKENAQPETKPAQNAQQGGPSVEEQLDGQIQKAAAANETELVAVMKEVRRLLADMKQEEGDAE
;
A
#
# COMPACT_ATOMS: atom_id res chain seq x y z
N MET A 1 -11.92 -7.11 -30.72
CA MET A 1 -10.82 -6.97 -29.76
C MET A 1 -10.00 -8.25 -29.76
N LYS A 2 -8.67 -8.19 -29.86
CA LYS A 2 -7.81 -9.36 -29.74
C LYS A 2 -7.63 -9.68 -28.26
N PRO A 3 -7.69 -10.94 -27.82
CA PRO A 3 -7.44 -11.32 -26.44
C PRO A 3 -6.03 -10.90 -26.01
N ILE A 4 -5.87 -10.58 -24.74
CA ILE A 4 -4.59 -10.17 -24.15
C ILE A 4 -3.53 -11.28 -24.27
N ALA A 5 -3.97 -12.53 -24.22
CA ALA A 5 -3.11 -13.70 -24.44
C ALA A 5 -3.69 -14.56 -25.56
N LYS A 6 -2.83 -15.05 -26.44
CA LYS A 6 -3.20 -16.11 -27.37
C LYS A 6 -3.27 -17.46 -26.63
N ALA A 7 -3.92 -18.43 -27.25
CA ALA A 7 -3.98 -19.80 -26.75
C ALA A 7 -2.59 -20.44 -26.51
N ASP A 8 -1.54 -19.91 -27.11
CA ASP A 8 -0.13 -20.30 -26.94
C ASP A 8 0.57 -19.63 -25.74
N GLY A 9 -0.14 -18.80 -24.97
CA GLY A 9 0.41 -18.07 -23.82
C GLY A 9 1.27 -16.85 -24.18
N SER A 10 1.35 -16.48 -25.47
CA SER A 10 2.09 -15.29 -25.86
C SER A 10 1.30 -14.01 -25.55
N LEU A 11 1.93 -13.08 -24.84
CA LEU A 11 1.41 -11.73 -24.64
C LEU A 11 1.50 -10.96 -25.95
N GLN A 12 0.35 -10.63 -26.54
CA GLN A 12 0.32 -9.63 -27.59
C GLN A 12 0.24 -8.23 -26.97
N ILE A 13 1.40 -7.70 -26.63
CA ILE A 13 1.57 -6.26 -26.47
C ILE A 13 2.15 -5.78 -27.80
N SER A 14 1.32 -5.18 -28.63
CA SER A 14 1.81 -4.47 -29.80
C SER A 14 1.79 -2.97 -29.52
N PRO A 15 2.93 -2.37 -29.16
CA PRO A 15 3.02 -0.91 -28.97
C PRO A 15 2.63 -0.15 -30.25
N GLU A 16 2.81 -0.76 -31.40
CA GLU A 16 2.49 -0.17 -32.70
C GLU A 16 0.99 -0.16 -32.99
N GLU A 17 0.23 -1.14 -32.51
CA GLU A 17 -1.23 -1.16 -32.65
C GLU A 17 -1.94 -0.16 -31.72
N ALA A 18 -1.28 0.29 -30.66
CA ALA A 18 -1.80 1.35 -29.78
C ALA A 18 -1.87 2.72 -30.48
N TYR A 19 -1.15 2.88 -31.59
CA TYR A 19 -1.08 4.12 -32.38
C TYR A 19 -1.73 3.93 -33.73
N THR A 20 -3.03 3.66 -33.75
CA THR A 20 -3.77 3.61 -35.02
C THR A 20 -3.70 4.96 -35.75
N ALA A 21 -3.62 4.94 -37.07
CA ALA A 21 -3.71 6.14 -37.88
C ALA A 21 -5.02 6.89 -37.57
N GLY A 22 -4.89 8.16 -37.18
CA GLY A 22 -6.04 9.00 -36.83
C GLY A 22 -5.90 9.74 -35.52
N ILE A 23 -6.99 10.39 -35.10
CA ILE A 23 -7.06 11.21 -33.89
C ILE A 23 -7.14 10.30 -32.64
N TRP A 24 -7.90 9.22 -32.73
CA TRP A 24 -8.21 8.32 -31.62
C TRP A 24 -7.13 7.26 -31.43
N THR A 25 -6.78 7.03 -30.17
CA THR A 25 -5.80 6.00 -29.77
C THR A 25 -6.50 4.82 -29.13
N LYS A 26 -6.03 3.62 -29.45
CA LYS A 26 -6.49 2.41 -28.77
C LYS A 26 -5.63 2.14 -27.54
N PRO A 27 -6.20 1.59 -26.46
CA PRO A 27 -5.42 1.13 -25.32
C PRO A 27 -4.47 -0.01 -25.75
N PRO A 28 -3.26 -0.10 -25.17
CA PRO A 28 -2.29 -1.15 -25.50
C PRO A 28 -2.72 -2.54 -24.99
N PHE A 29 -3.72 -2.58 -24.10
CA PHE A 29 -4.28 -3.79 -23.50
C PHE A 29 -5.79 -3.84 -23.71
N ASP A 30 -6.35 -5.04 -23.66
CA ASP A 30 -7.80 -5.21 -23.53
C ASP A 30 -8.22 -4.89 -22.08
N LEU A 31 -8.78 -3.71 -21.86
CA LEU A 31 -9.17 -3.24 -20.54
C LEU A 31 -10.25 -4.14 -19.89
N ARG A 32 -11.19 -4.66 -20.67
CA ARG A 32 -12.20 -5.62 -20.15
C ARG A 32 -11.56 -6.94 -19.77
N GLY A 33 -10.53 -7.37 -20.50
CA GLY A 33 -9.73 -8.54 -20.14
C GLY A 33 -8.95 -8.33 -18.84
N LEU A 34 -8.46 -7.10 -18.57
CA LEU A 34 -7.79 -6.79 -17.29
C LEU A 34 -8.77 -6.88 -16.11
N SER A 35 -10.00 -6.32 -16.23
CA SER A 35 -11.03 -6.46 -15.20
C SER A 35 -11.34 -7.92 -14.89
N LYS A 36 -11.58 -8.71 -15.94
CA LYS A 36 -11.83 -10.14 -15.77
C LYS A 36 -10.69 -10.87 -15.06
N MET A 37 -9.43 -10.51 -15.34
CA MET A 37 -8.27 -11.07 -14.63
C MET A 37 -8.24 -10.68 -13.17
N VAL A 38 -8.65 -9.44 -12.82
CA VAL A 38 -8.78 -9.00 -11.44
C VAL A 38 -9.88 -9.82 -10.74
N ASP A 39 -11.06 -9.95 -11.34
CA ASP A 39 -12.20 -10.66 -10.77
C ASP A 39 -11.91 -12.16 -10.55
N GLU A 40 -11.12 -12.75 -11.44
CA GLU A 40 -10.76 -14.18 -11.37
C GLU A 40 -9.50 -14.46 -10.55
N SER A 41 -8.78 -13.45 -10.08
CA SER A 41 -7.53 -13.61 -9.32
C SER A 41 -7.77 -13.63 -7.82
N THR A 42 -7.07 -14.51 -7.12
CA THR A 42 -7.12 -14.59 -5.64
C THR A 42 -6.25 -13.55 -4.95
N ILE A 43 -5.34 -12.89 -5.66
CA ILE A 43 -4.38 -11.93 -5.05
C ILE A 43 -4.54 -10.49 -5.54
N LEU A 44 -4.95 -10.27 -6.79
CA LEU A 44 -5.08 -8.92 -7.34
C LEU A 44 -6.08 -8.05 -6.59
N PRO A 45 -7.32 -8.53 -6.26
CA PRO A 45 -8.29 -7.72 -5.51
C PRO A 45 -7.77 -7.29 -4.16
N GLN A 46 -6.98 -8.13 -3.47
CA GLN A 46 -6.40 -7.82 -2.17
C GLN A 46 -5.32 -6.72 -2.28
N CYS A 47 -4.45 -6.81 -3.30
CA CYS A 47 -3.46 -5.78 -3.56
C CYS A 47 -4.11 -4.44 -3.96
N ILE A 48 -5.14 -4.48 -4.80
CA ILE A 48 -5.87 -3.28 -5.22
C ILE A 48 -6.61 -2.66 -4.04
N ARG A 49 -7.26 -3.48 -3.20
CA ARG A 49 -7.92 -3.02 -1.97
C ARG A 49 -6.93 -2.35 -1.01
N ALA A 50 -5.72 -2.92 -0.86
CA ALA A 50 -4.68 -2.30 -0.04
C ALA A 50 -4.31 -0.90 -0.55
N TYR A 51 -4.21 -0.71 -1.88
CA TYR A 51 -4.01 0.61 -2.47
C TYR A 51 -5.21 1.53 -2.26
N LYS A 52 -6.42 1.07 -2.54
CA LYS A 52 -7.67 1.80 -2.35
C LYS A 52 -7.76 2.36 -0.94
N SER A 53 -7.68 1.48 0.07
CA SER A 53 -7.83 1.87 1.47
C SER A 53 -6.70 2.76 1.98
N ASN A 54 -5.43 2.48 1.61
CA ASN A 54 -4.30 3.28 2.11
C ASN A 54 -4.06 4.58 1.35
N ILE A 55 -4.62 4.78 0.16
CA ILE A 55 -4.48 6.03 -0.60
C ILE A 55 -5.67 6.97 -0.33
N ALA A 56 -6.90 6.48 -0.40
CA ALA A 56 -8.11 7.30 -0.29
C ALA A 56 -8.97 6.99 0.94
N GLY A 57 -8.90 5.76 1.48
CA GLY A 57 -9.83 5.29 2.52
C GLY A 57 -9.68 5.95 3.90
N PHE A 58 -8.59 6.69 4.16
CA PHE A 58 -8.44 7.46 5.41
C PHE A 58 -9.05 8.87 5.31
N GLY A 59 -9.59 9.21 4.16
CA GLY A 59 -10.30 10.46 3.94
C GLY A 59 -9.48 11.54 3.24
N ILE A 60 -10.21 12.48 2.69
CA ILE A 60 -9.70 13.70 2.07
C ILE A 60 -10.03 14.88 2.98
N ASP A 61 -9.09 15.82 3.12
CA ASP A 61 -9.25 16.94 4.03
C ASP A 61 -8.52 18.18 3.52
N VAL A 62 -8.79 19.32 4.13
CA VAL A 62 -8.18 20.61 3.82
C VAL A 62 -7.11 20.94 4.83
N ARG A 63 -6.01 21.54 4.39
CA ARG A 63 -4.99 22.08 5.28
C ARG A 63 -4.42 23.38 4.73
N TYR A 64 -3.82 24.20 5.58
CA TYR A 64 -3.03 25.33 5.12
C TYR A 64 -1.78 24.84 4.40
N LYS A 65 -1.39 25.55 3.32
CA LYS A 65 -0.12 25.27 2.63
C LYS A 65 1.05 25.53 3.58
N ASP A 66 2.15 24.83 3.36
CA ASP A 66 3.33 24.90 4.23
C ASP A 66 3.82 26.34 4.50
N ASP A 67 3.65 27.25 3.52
CA ASP A 67 4.04 28.67 3.67
C ASP A 67 3.17 29.43 4.69
N PHE A 68 1.99 28.91 5.05
CA PHE A 68 1.00 29.54 5.93
C PHE A 68 0.65 28.69 7.14
N ALA A 69 1.23 27.49 7.28
CA ALA A 69 0.89 26.54 8.34
C ALA A 69 1.18 27.08 9.76
N ASP A 70 2.23 27.90 9.90
CA ASP A 70 2.65 28.51 11.18
C ASP A 70 2.25 30.01 11.27
N ALA A 71 1.45 30.53 10.34
CA ALA A 71 1.02 31.93 10.35
C ALA A 71 -0.22 32.11 11.21
N ASP A 72 -0.38 33.30 11.79
CA ASP A 72 -1.61 33.68 12.50
C ASP A 72 -2.80 33.62 11.54
N GLU A 73 -3.86 32.94 11.94
CA GLU A 73 -5.05 32.76 11.13
C GLU A 73 -5.75 34.10 10.89
N THR A 74 -5.84 34.53 9.63
CA THR A 74 -6.58 35.73 9.24
C THR A 74 -8.02 35.37 8.86
N PRO A 75 -8.96 36.33 8.92
CA PRO A 75 -10.35 36.12 8.47
C PRO A 75 -10.44 35.66 7.01
N GLU A 76 -9.50 36.08 6.15
CA GLU A 76 -9.42 35.66 4.75
C GLU A 76 -9.00 34.19 4.63
N MET A 77 -8.01 33.75 5.42
CA MET A 77 -7.56 32.36 5.48
C MET A 77 -8.69 31.44 5.93
N LYS A 78 -9.43 31.84 6.96
CA LYS A 78 -10.56 31.08 7.48
C LYS A 78 -11.69 30.97 6.45
N ALA A 79 -12.05 32.08 5.79
CA ALA A 79 -13.09 32.06 4.76
C ALA A 79 -12.71 31.16 3.56
N GLU A 80 -11.42 31.14 3.20
CA GLU A 80 -10.93 30.24 2.14
C GLU A 80 -10.94 28.78 2.60
N TRP A 81 -10.60 28.50 3.86
CA TRP A 81 -10.69 27.18 4.46
C TRP A 81 -12.13 26.65 4.45
N ASP A 82 -13.06 27.44 4.97
CA ASP A 82 -14.48 27.05 5.03
C ASP A 82 -15.03 26.75 3.63
N ARG A 83 -14.69 27.59 2.63
CA ARG A 83 -15.09 27.37 1.24
C ARG A 83 -14.45 26.12 0.64
N ALA A 84 -13.18 25.86 0.91
CA ALA A 84 -12.49 24.67 0.40
C ALA A 84 -13.07 23.40 1.02
N THR A 85 -13.41 23.43 2.30
CA THR A 85 -14.06 22.33 3.02
C THR A 85 -15.43 22.04 2.41
N GLU A 86 -16.27 23.06 2.19
CA GLU A 86 -17.57 22.92 1.53
C GLU A 86 -17.45 22.29 0.14
N VAL A 87 -16.49 22.75 -0.68
CA VAL A 87 -16.25 22.20 -2.02
C VAL A 87 -15.84 20.73 -1.94
N VAL A 88 -15.00 20.36 -0.97
CA VAL A 88 -14.54 18.97 -0.82
C VAL A 88 -15.65 18.06 -0.33
N GLU A 89 -16.48 18.51 0.61
CA GLU A 89 -17.62 17.75 1.14
C GLU A 89 -18.72 17.54 0.09
N MET A 90 -18.91 18.50 -0.80
CA MET A 90 -19.99 18.52 -1.80
C MET A 90 -19.52 18.10 -3.20
N LEU A 91 -18.37 17.43 -3.34
CA LEU A 91 -17.85 17.02 -4.66
C LEU A 91 -18.76 16.03 -5.39
N ASN A 92 -19.55 15.24 -4.67
CA ASN A 92 -20.54 14.34 -5.24
C ASN A 92 -21.82 14.38 -4.40
N MET A 93 -22.99 14.27 -5.05
CA MET A 93 -24.29 14.28 -4.37
C MET A 93 -24.75 12.90 -3.91
N GLU A 94 -24.22 11.84 -4.48
CA GLU A 94 -24.66 10.45 -4.25
C GLU A 94 -23.67 9.66 -3.39
N GLN A 95 -22.41 10.05 -3.38
CA GLN A 95 -21.33 9.37 -2.67
C GLN A 95 -20.53 10.36 -1.82
N GLU A 96 -20.01 9.90 -0.72
CA GLU A 96 -18.99 10.64 0.03
C GLU A 96 -17.73 10.83 -0.82
N SER A 97 -17.09 11.99 -0.69
CA SER A 97 -15.87 12.29 -1.48
C SER A 97 -14.77 11.24 -1.30
N ASN A 98 -14.69 10.62 -0.13
CA ASN A 98 -13.74 9.52 0.14
C ASN A 98 -14.04 8.31 -0.74
N GLU A 99 -15.30 7.87 -0.80
CA GLU A 99 -15.75 6.73 -1.63
C GLU A 99 -15.48 6.99 -3.11
N LEU A 100 -15.78 8.22 -3.57
CA LEU A 100 -15.50 8.63 -4.94
C LEU A 100 -14.01 8.46 -5.30
N PHE A 101 -13.10 8.90 -4.43
CA PHE A 101 -11.67 8.75 -4.67
C PHE A 101 -11.18 7.32 -4.47
N GLU A 102 -11.81 6.53 -3.62
CA GLU A 102 -11.57 5.11 -3.52
C GLU A 102 -11.87 4.39 -4.85
N ASP A 103 -13.01 4.66 -5.46
CA ASP A 103 -13.40 4.08 -6.75
C ASP A 103 -12.46 4.52 -7.89
N ILE A 104 -12.05 5.78 -7.89
CA ILE A 104 -11.04 6.30 -8.81
C ILE A 104 -9.70 5.54 -8.64
N VAL A 105 -9.26 5.27 -7.41
CA VAL A 105 -8.03 4.52 -7.15
C VAL A 105 -8.19 3.07 -7.60
N GLU A 106 -9.32 2.42 -7.30
CA GLU A 106 -9.60 1.04 -7.72
C GLU A 106 -9.57 0.88 -9.24
N ALA A 107 -10.28 1.75 -9.96
CA ALA A 107 -10.25 1.76 -11.43
C ALA A 107 -8.85 2.03 -11.98
N ARG A 108 -8.11 2.94 -11.36
CA ARG A 108 -6.74 3.27 -11.76
C ARG A 108 -5.80 2.07 -11.62
N GLU A 109 -5.88 1.31 -10.54
CA GLU A 109 -5.05 0.12 -10.32
C GLU A 109 -5.51 -1.07 -11.19
N THR A 110 -6.80 -1.13 -11.55
CA THR A 110 -7.38 -2.17 -12.41
C THR A 110 -7.07 -1.94 -13.90
N TYR A 111 -7.19 -0.68 -14.38
CA TYR A 111 -7.10 -0.35 -15.80
C TYR A 111 -5.86 0.46 -16.18
N GLY A 112 -5.11 0.96 -15.19
CA GLY A 112 -4.02 1.90 -15.39
C GLY A 112 -4.44 3.35 -15.52
N CYS A 113 -5.74 3.63 -15.63
CA CYS A 113 -6.35 4.95 -15.66
C CYS A 113 -7.77 4.90 -15.12
N ALA A 114 -8.23 6.03 -14.58
CA ALA A 114 -9.61 6.26 -14.19
C ALA A 114 -10.06 7.61 -14.75
N TYR A 115 -11.34 7.77 -14.95
CA TYR A 115 -11.95 8.98 -15.50
C TYR A 115 -13.06 9.46 -14.59
N ALA A 116 -13.11 10.77 -14.38
CA ALA A 116 -14.23 11.41 -13.74
C ALA A 116 -14.75 12.57 -14.62
N GLU A 117 -16.05 12.64 -14.76
CA GLU A 117 -16.75 13.71 -15.43
C GLU A 117 -16.86 14.90 -14.48
N VAL A 118 -16.59 16.10 -14.98
CA VAL A 118 -16.63 17.33 -14.22
C VAL A 118 -17.80 18.17 -14.71
N ILE A 119 -18.72 18.45 -13.82
CA ILE A 119 -19.89 19.27 -14.06
C ILE A 119 -19.66 20.66 -13.48
N ARG A 120 -19.95 21.70 -14.29
CA ARG A 120 -19.79 23.10 -13.92
C ARG A 120 -21.13 23.81 -13.85
N ASP A 121 -21.20 24.83 -13.00
CA ASP A 121 -22.29 25.80 -13.00
C ASP A 121 -22.15 26.82 -14.16
N MET A 122 -23.11 27.72 -14.26
CA MET A 122 -23.11 28.76 -15.30
C MET A 122 -21.97 29.79 -15.12
N ASP A 123 -21.44 29.92 -13.93
CA ASP A 123 -20.33 30.81 -13.58
C ASP A 123 -18.98 30.16 -13.85
N GLY A 124 -18.97 28.86 -14.20
CA GLY A 124 -17.76 28.08 -14.52
C GLY A 124 -17.11 27.42 -13.33
N ASN A 125 -17.73 27.44 -12.13
CA ASN A 125 -17.23 26.71 -10.97
C ASN A 125 -17.53 25.21 -11.11
N VAL A 126 -16.69 24.38 -10.54
CA VAL A 126 -16.92 22.94 -10.46
C VAL A 126 -17.95 22.68 -9.35
N ILE A 127 -19.10 22.11 -9.71
CA ILE A 127 -20.14 21.78 -8.74
C ILE A 127 -20.24 20.29 -8.44
N GLN A 128 -19.75 19.44 -9.35
CA GLN A 128 -19.84 18.00 -9.18
C GLN A 128 -18.74 17.28 -9.92
N LEU A 129 -18.30 16.18 -9.34
CA LEU A 129 -17.36 15.23 -9.93
C LEU A 129 -18.02 13.85 -9.92
N GLU A 130 -18.25 13.26 -11.09
CA GLU A 130 -18.85 11.94 -11.24
C GLU A 130 -17.83 10.93 -11.74
N PHE A 131 -17.69 9.81 -11.04
CA PHE A 131 -16.84 8.72 -11.47
C PHE A 131 -17.47 7.99 -12.66
N ILE A 132 -16.70 7.75 -13.72
CA ILE A 132 -17.13 6.96 -14.88
C ILE A 132 -16.82 5.49 -14.61
N GLU A 133 -17.82 4.72 -14.15
CA GLU A 133 -17.71 3.31 -13.79
C GLU A 133 -17.17 2.45 -14.94
N ASP A 134 -17.74 2.58 -16.15
CA ASP A 134 -17.29 1.85 -17.33
C ASP A 134 -16.05 2.50 -17.97
N THR A 135 -14.97 2.60 -17.20
CA THR A 135 -13.67 3.09 -17.66
C THR A 135 -13.24 2.48 -19.03
N PRO A 136 -13.44 1.17 -19.30
CA PRO A 136 -13.13 0.58 -20.60
C PRO A 136 -13.91 1.13 -21.80
N SER A 137 -15.05 1.78 -21.59
CA SER A 137 -15.86 2.37 -22.67
C SER A 137 -15.30 3.71 -23.16
N VAL A 138 -14.41 4.34 -22.37
CA VAL A 138 -13.86 5.66 -22.68
C VAL A 138 -12.65 5.51 -23.61
N GLU A 139 -12.79 6.09 -24.79
CA GLU A 139 -11.68 6.24 -25.73
C GLU A 139 -11.13 7.67 -25.70
N LYS A 140 -9.82 7.81 -25.87
CA LYS A 140 -9.17 9.12 -25.88
C LYS A 140 -8.36 9.39 -27.12
N SER A 141 -8.28 10.67 -27.48
CA SER A 141 -7.46 11.15 -28.58
C SER A 141 -6.01 11.35 -28.15
N ARG A 142 -5.13 11.55 -29.14
CA ARG A 142 -3.84 12.20 -28.90
C ARG A 142 -4.07 13.65 -28.48
N ARG A 143 -3.05 14.25 -27.88
CA ARG A 143 -3.06 15.71 -27.67
C ARG A 143 -3.01 16.41 -29.00
N LEU A 144 -4.02 17.22 -29.29
CA LEU A 144 -4.26 17.82 -30.58
C LEU A 144 -3.67 19.23 -30.66
N ASP A 145 -3.19 19.59 -31.84
CA ASP A 145 -2.89 20.97 -32.24
C ASP A 145 -4.18 21.71 -32.66
N PRO A 146 -4.27 23.02 -32.53
CA PRO A 146 -3.24 23.94 -32.03
C PRO A 146 -3.10 23.91 -30.50
N ARG A 147 -2.03 24.51 -29.97
CA ARG A 147 -1.94 24.85 -28.57
C ARG A 147 -2.96 25.94 -28.25
N VAL A 148 -3.60 25.84 -27.13
CA VAL A 148 -4.63 26.78 -26.65
C VAL A 148 -4.08 27.50 -25.45
N GLU A 149 -4.31 28.79 -25.36
CA GLU A 149 -3.99 29.62 -24.21
C GLU A 149 -4.94 29.28 -23.07
N VAL A 150 -4.37 29.06 -21.89
CA VAL A 150 -5.09 28.73 -20.65
C VAL A 150 -4.59 29.61 -19.53
N THR A 151 -5.51 30.20 -18.81
CA THR A 151 -5.20 30.93 -17.58
C THR A 151 -5.01 29.93 -16.44
N TYR A 152 -3.90 30.05 -15.76
CA TYR A 152 -3.53 29.18 -14.65
C TYR A 152 -3.18 30.02 -13.42
N PHE A 153 -3.82 29.72 -12.28
CA PHE A 153 -3.54 30.38 -11.01
C PHE A 153 -2.33 29.71 -10.35
N HIS A 154 -1.32 30.49 -10.01
CA HIS A 154 -0.12 30.02 -9.32
C HIS A 154 0.23 30.93 -8.16
N ARG A 155 0.26 30.37 -6.96
CA ARG A 155 0.47 31.08 -5.69
C ARG A 155 -0.54 32.20 -5.42
N ASP A 156 -0.27 33.40 -5.94
CA ASP A 156 -1.04 34.63 -5.70
C ASP A 156 -1.38 35.40 -7.00
N HIS A 157 -1.02 34.84 -8.14
CA HIS A 157 -1.25 35.49 -9.45
C HIS A 157 -1.68 34.49 -10.53
N THR A 158 -2.24 35.02 -11.58
CA THR A 158 -2.64 34.25 -12.75
C THR A 158 -1.60 34.37 -13.85
N GLU A 159 -1.28 33.25 -14.49
CA GLU A 159 -0.40 33.18 -15.64
C GLU A 159 -1.14 32.57 -16.83
N ASN A 160 -0.81 33.06 -18.03
CA ASN A 160 -1.29 32.47 -19.26
C ASN A 160 -0.27 31.48 -19.81
N ARG A 161 -0.70 30.24 -20.04
CA ARG A 161 0.16 29.16 -20.54
C ARG A 161 -0.46 28.46 -21.74
N MET A 162 0.38 27.97 -22.63
CA MET A 162 -0.03 27.30 -23.88
C MET A 162 -0.07 25.78 -23.67
N ARG A 163 -1.24 25.17 -23.85
CA ARG A 163 -1.46 23.73 -23.65
C ARG A 163 -2.11 23.07 -24.87
N LYS A 164 -1.78 21.79 -25.12
CA LYS A 164 -2.51 20.92 -26.04
C LYS A 164 -3.49 20.06 -25.25
N PHE A 165 -4.70 19.93 -25.74
CA PHE A 165 -5.76 19.17 -25.09
C PHE A 165 -6.10 17.90 -25.85
N ARG A 166 -6.65 16.93 -25.13
CA ARG A 166 -7.24 15.70 -25.66
C ARG A 166 -8.74 15.86 -25.80
N LYS A 167 -9.35 14.99 -26.60
CA LYS A 167 -10.78 14.73 -26.59
C LYS A 167 -11.03 13.33 -26.04
N TYR A 168 -12.14 13.14 -25.39
CA TYR A 168 -12.60 11.83 -24.97
C TYR A 168 -13.95 11.54 -25.63
N LYS A 169 -14.24 10.26 -25.81
CA LYS A 169 -15.57 9.82 -26.24
C LYS A 169 -15.95 8.55 -25.50
N GLN A 170 -17.21 8.43 -25.21
CA GLN A 170 -17.81 7.23 -24.62
C GLN A 170 -18.97 6.76 -25.49
N THR A 171 -19.04 5.47 -25.76
CA THR A 171 -20.15 4.88 -26.52
C THR A 171 -20.92 3.94 -25.63
N VAL A 172 -22.15 4.33 -25.29
CA VAL A 172 -23.07 3.56 -24.45
C VAL A 172 -24.37 3.35 -25.24
N ASN A 173 -24.80 2.10 -25.35
CA ASN A 173 -26.05 1.73 -26.05
C ASN A 173 -26.16 2.29 -27.49
N GLY A 174 -25.04 2.32 -28.21
CA GLY A 174 -25.00 2.82 -29.60
C GLY A 174 -25.00 4.35 -29.75
N LYS A 175 -25.06 5.09 -28.65
CA LYS A 175 -24.88 6.55 -28.67
C LYS A 175 -23.48 6.91 -28.25
N THR A 176 -22.82 7.77 -29.02
CA THR A 176 -21.50 8.30 -28.69
C THR A 176 -21.63 9.69 -28.15
N VAL A 177 -21.06 9.94 -26.99
CA VAL A 177 -20.94 11.25 -26.36
C VAL A 177 -19.46 11.64 -26.33
N TYR A 178 -19.20 12.89 -26.64
CA TYR A 178 -17.85 13.45 -26.64
C TYR A 178 -17.65 14.39 -25.46
N TYR A 179 -16.46 14.33 -24.87
CA TYR A 179 -16.05 15.16 -23.75
C TYR A 179 -14.72 15.84 -24.08
N LYS A 180 -14.50 16.99 -23.49
CA LYS A 180 -13.21 17.69 -23.57
C LYS A 180 -12.32 17.37 -22.38
N GLU A 181 -11.00 17.51 -22.51
CA GLU A 181 -10.07 17.38 -21.37
C GLU A 181 -10.28 18.54 -20.42
N PHE A 182 -10.26 18.27 -19.13
CA PHE A 182 -10.45 19.26 -18.08
C PHE A 182 -9.54 20.49 -18.25
N GLY A 183 -10.17 21.66 -18.17
CA GLY A 183 -9.50 22.95 -18.33
C GLY A 183 -9.32 23.40 -19.78
N ASP A 184 -9.94 22.75 -20.78
CA ASP A 184 -10.01 23.25 -22.15
C ASP A 184 -11.03 24.39 -22.24
N PRO A 185 -10.62 25.64 -22.54
CA PRO A 185 -11.56 26.79 -22.56
C PRO A 185 -12.48 26.79 -23.78
N ARG A 186 -12.22 25.94 -24.78
CA ARG A 186 -13.02 25.91 -26.02
C ARG A 186 -14.37 25.26 -25.78
N ILE A 187 -15.36 25.69 -26.53
CA ILE A 187 -16.71 25.12 -26.52
C ILE A 187 -16.74 23.93 -27.49
N MET A 188 -17.25 22.79 -27.04
CA MET A 188 -17.37 21.58 -27.85
C MET A 188 -18.81 21.07 -27.85
N ASP A 189 -19.26 20.58 -28.99
CA ASP A 189 -20.55 19.90 -29.12
C ASP A 189 -20.40 18.43 -28.67
N PRO A 190 -21.19 17.94 -27.68
CA PRO A 190 -21.11 16.59 -27.16
C PRO A 190 -21.53 15.51 -28.18
N THR A 191 -22.25 15.88 -29.25
CA THR A 191 -22.77 14.94 -30.24
C THR A 191 -21.77 14.70 -31.37
N SER A 192 -21.15 15.77 -31.87
CA SER A 192 -20.21 15.70 -32.98
C SER A 192 -18.73 15.61 -32.55
N GLY A 193 -18.43 16.08 -31.32
CA GLY A 193 -17.08 16.22 -30.83
C GLY A 193 -16.26 17.33 -31.49
N GLU A 194 -16.93 18.24 -32.21
CA GLU A 194 -16.28 19.37 -32.88
C GLU A 194 -16.30 20.62 -31.99
N TYR A 195 -15.25 21.43 -32.11
CA TYR A 195 -15.18 22.71 -31.43
C TYR A 195 -15.98 23.75 -32.23
N VAL A 196 -16.87 24.44 -31.49
CA VAL A 196 -17.76 25.47 -32.06
C VAL A 196 -17.53 26.81 -31.38
N THR A 197 -17.92 27.88 -32.04
CA THR A 197 -17.77 29.24 -31.49
C THR A 197 -18.83 29.60 -30.50
N GLU A 198 -20.05 29.11 -30.69
CA GLU A 198 -21.21 29.38 -29.83
C GLU A 198 -22.07 28.13 -29.66
N LEU A 199 -22.46 27.88 -28.44
CA LEU A 199 -23.43 26.84 -28.06
C LEU A 199 -24.02 27.20 -26.70
N GLU A 200 -25.34 26.95 -26.54
CA GLU A 200 -26.01 27.15 -25.26
C GLU A 200 -25.29 26.36 -24.16
N PHE A 201 -25.14 26.93 -22.96
CA PHE A 201 -24.36 26.33 -21.88
C PHE A 201 -24.78 24.87 -21.57
N LYS A 202 -26.09 24.63 -21.45
CA LYS A 202 -26.62 23.27 -21.18
C LYS A 202 -26.37 22.24 -22.28
N SER A 203 -26.00 22.67 -23.49
CA SER A 203 -25.75 21.79 -24.63
C SER A 203 -24.27 21.59 -24.88
N ARG A 204 -23.40 22.17 -24.05
CA ARG A 204 -21.94 22.04 -24.20
C ARG A 204 -21.46 20.69 -23.65
N ALA A 205 -20.41 20.16 -24.26
CA ALA A 205 -19.73 18.98 -23.78
C ALA A 205 -19.11 19.22 -22.39
N ASN A 206 -19.35 18.31 -21.48
CA ASN A 206 -18.71 18.28 -20.17
C ASN A 206 -17.22 17.95 -20.28
N GLU A 207 -16.52 18.07 -19.18
CA GLU A 207 -15.09 17.85 -19.09
C GLU A 207 -14.78 16.50 -18.44
N ILE A 208 -13.70 15.86 -18.84
CA ILE A 208 -13.16 14.69 -18.14
C ILE A 208 -11.81 15.04 -17.52
N ILE A 209 -11.67 14.71 -16.23
CA ILE A 209 -10.38 14.65 -15.55
C ILE A 209 -9.89 13.20 -15.52
N GLU A 210 -8.64 12.99 -15.97
CA GLU A 210 -8.02 11.66 -16.03
C GLU A 210 -7.02 11.50 -14.88
N PHE A 211 -7.10 10.36 -14.19
CA PHE A 211 -6.15 9.89 -13.17
C PHE A 211 -5.42 8.66 -13.70
N ALA A 212 -4.21 8.82 -14.22
CA ALA A 212 -3.46 7.76 -14.88
C ALA A 212 -2.18 7.39 -14.12
N ILE A 213 -1.77 6.12 -14.21
CA ILE A 213 -0.48 5.64 -13.75
C ILE A 213 0.57 5.90 -14.83
N GLY A 214 1.54 6.76 -14.52
CA GLY A 214 2.59 7.15 -15.45
C GLY A 214 2.19 8.25 -16.43
N THR A 215 2.99 8.48 -17.47
CA THR A 215 2.87 9.60 -18.40
C THR A 215 2.48 9.18 -19.83
N ALA A 216 2.30 7.88 -20.06
CA ALA A 216 1.89 7.38 -21.37
C ALA A 216 0.45 7.81 -21.71
N THR A 217 0.07 7.71 -22.99
CA THR A 217 -1.30 8.06 -23.42
C THR A 217 -2.34 7.25 -22.67
N TYR A 218 -2.13 5.96 -22.51
CA TYR A 218 -2.86 5.12 -21.57
C TYR A 218 -1.92 4.72 -20.44
N GLY A 219 -2.38 4.83 -19.20
CA GLY A 219 -1.65 4.35 -18.04
C GLY A 219 -1.39 2.84 -18.12
N LYS A 220 -0.33 2.39 -17.47
CA LYS A 220 0.00 0.97 -17.38
C LYS A 220 -0.29 0.48 -15.98
N VAL A 221 -1.02 -0.61 -15.86
CA VAL A 221 -1.23 -1.29 -14.59
C VAL A 221 0.11 -1.74 -14.00
N ARG A 222 0.26 -1.66 -12.68
CA ARG A 222 1.52 -2.02 -11.99
C ARG A 222 1.89 -3.49 -12.21
N TRP A 223 0.89 -4.34 -12.26
CA TRP A 223 1.01 -5.78 -12.41
C TRP A 223 1.11 -6.28 -13.86
N VAL A 224 1.32 -5.38 -14.85
CA VAL A 224 1.42 -5.74 -16.27
C VAL A 224 2.47 -6.83 -16.53
N GLY A 225 3.59 -6.82 -15.82
CA GLY A 225 4.63 -7.84 -15.92
C GLY A 225 4.23 -9.20 -15.33
N SER A 226 3.18 -9.23 -14.51
CA SER A 226 2.69 -10.43 -13.83
C SER A 226 1.44 -11.04 -14.48
N ILE A 227 1.02 -10.59 -15.65
CA ILE A 227 -0.18 -11.10 -16.34
C ILE A 227 -0.11 -12.62 -16.54
N LEU A 228 1.02 -13.15 -17.02
CA LEU A 228 1.20 -14.60 -17.18
C LEU A 228 1.19 -15.36 -15.84
N THR A 229 1.69 -14.71 -14.79
CA THR A 229 1.69 -15.26 -13.44
C THR A 229 0.28 -15.40 -12.89
N VAL A 230 -0.55 -14.37 -13.09
CA VAL A 230 -1.97 -14.37 -12.68
C VAL A 230 -2.77 -15.41 -13.47
N ASP A 231 -2.65 -15.42 -14.81
CA ASP A 231 -3.32 -16.42 -15.67
C ASP A 231 -2.88 -17.85 -15.33
N GLY A 232 -1.58 -18.05 -15.07
CA GLY A 232 -1.04 -19.35 -14.68
C GLY A 232 -1.57 -19.83 -13.33
N ALA A 233 -1.66 -18.94 -12.33
CA ALA A 233 -2.26 -19.27 -11.04
C ALA A 233 -3.74 -19.70 -11.20
N ARG A 234 -4.52 -18.93 -11.95
CA ARG A 234 -5.92 -19.26 -12.24
C ARG A 234 -6.08 -20.62 -12.92
N ARG A 235 -5.22 -20.93 -13.89
CA ARG A 235 -5.25 -22.24 -14.58
C ARG A 235 -4.89 -23.38 -13.63
N ALA A 236 -3.91 -23.18 -12.75
CA ALA A 236 -3.55 -24.17 -11.73
C ALA A 236 -4.70 -24.44 -10.76
N GLU A 237 -5.34 -23.39 -10.26
CA GLU A 237 -6.53 -23.50 -9.41
C GLU A 237 -7.70 -24.19 -10.13
N SER A 238 -7.95 -23.81 -11.39
CA SER A 238 -8.98 -24.46 -12.21
C SER A 238 -8.70 -25.96 -12.45
N LEU A 239 -7.43 -26.31 -12.67
CA LEU A 239 -7.03 -27.70 -12.81
C LEU A 239 -7.22 -28.47 -11.50
N ASN A 240 -6.82 -27.88 -10.37
CA ASN A 240 -7.07 -28.45 -9.05
C ASN A 240 -8.57 -28.66 -8.80
N ASN A 241 -9.39 -27.65 -9.09
CA ASN A 241 -10.85 -27.77 -8.97
C ASN A 241 -11.42 -28.90 -9.86
N ASN A 242 -10.91 -29.05 -11.08
CA ASN A 242 -11.29 -30.15 -11.97
C ASN A 242 -10.88 -31.52 -11.40
N TYR A 243 -9.75 -31.61 -10.70
CA TYR A 243 -9.36 -32.84 -10.02
C TYR A 243 -10.34 -33.21 -8.89
N PHE A 244 -10.85 -32.22 -8.14
CA PHE A 244 -11.86 -32.46 -7.11
C PHE A 244 -13.22 -32.84 -7.71
N LEU A 245 -13.65 -32.17 -8.78
CA LEU A 245 -14.95 -32.43 -9.41
C LEU A 245 -15.01 -33.76 -10.18
N ASN A 246 -13.94 -34.12 -10.88
CA ASN A 246 -13.93 -35.26 -11.79
C ASN A 246 -13.16 -36.48 -11.23
N GLY A 247 -12.63 -36.39 -10.03
CA GLY A 247 -11.64 -37.33 -9.51
C GLY A 247 -10.27 -37.17 -10.16
N ARG A 248 -9.23 -37.43 -9.41
CA ARG A 248 -7.84 -37.39 -9.92
C ARG A 248 -7.59 -38.63 -10.77
N HIS A 249 -7.79 -38.52 -12.07
CA HIS A 249 -7.38 -39.56 -12.98
C HIS A 249 -5.85 -39.54 -13.10
N THR A 250 -5.20 -40.35 -12.30
CA THR A 250 -3.78 -40.65 -12.53
C THR A 250 -3.64 -41.28 -13.88
N PRO A 251 -2.79 -40.80 -14.78
CA PRO A 251 -2.52 -41.47 -16.03
C PRO A 251 -1.92 -42.84 -15.72
N LEU A 252 -2.73 -43.88 -15.86
CA LEU A 252 -2.36 -45.27 -15.65
C LEU A 252 -1.95 -45.90 -16.98
N LEU A 253 -0.76 -46.48 -17.00
CA LEU A 253 -0.36 -47.35 -18.10
C LEU A 253 -0.67 -48.80 -17.73
N ILE A 254 -1.66 -49.38 -18.35
CA ILE A 254 -2.02 -50.77 -18.19
C ILE A 254 -1.37 -51.57 -19.33
N MET A 255 -0.38 -52.37 -18.98
CA MET A 255 0.32 -53.25 -19.93
C MET A 255 -0.13 -54.70 -19.72
N VAL A 256 -0.59 -55.33 -20.77
CA VAL A 256 -0.92 -56.77 -20.78
C VAL A 256 0.20 -57.47 -21.52
N LYS A 257 0.96 -58.33 -20.84
CA LYS A 257 2.04 -59.13 -21.41
C LYS A 257 1.56 -60.56 -21.59
N GLY A 258 1.87 -61.15 -22.73
CA GLY A 258 1.57 -62.57 -22.98
C GLY A 258 0.08 -62.90 -23.25
N GLY A 259 -0.73 -61.90 -23.45
CA GLY A 259 -2.18 -62.07 -23.71
C GLY A 259 -2.88 -60.81 -24.15
N SER A 260 -4.20 -60.86 -24.22
CA SER A 260 -5.08 -59.70 -24.45
C SER A 260 -6.17 -59.64 -23.37
N LEU A 261 -6.77 -58.48 -23.18
CA LEU A 261 -8.01 -58.38 -22.41
C LEU A 261 -9.16 -59.02 -23.22
N THR A 262 -10.07 -59.66 -22.53
CA THR A 262 -11.31 -60.09 -23.16
C THR A 262 -12.11 -58.85 -23.59
N ASP A 263 -12.91 -58.99 -24.66
CA ASP A 263 -13.75 -57.89 -25.17
C ASP A 263 -14.67 -57.31 -24.06
N ASP A 264 -15.18 -58.20 -23.20
CA ASP A 264 -16.03 -57.83 -22.06
C ASP A 264 -15.24 -57.05 -21.00
N SER A 265 -14.02 -57.50 -20.70
CA SER A 265 -13.13 -56.77 -19.74
C SER A 265 -12.66 -55.44 -20.30
N PHE A 266 -12.43 -55.33 -21.60
CA PHE A 266 -12.07 -54.05 -22.23
C PHE A 266 -13.26 -53.09 -22.23
N ALA A 267 -14.48 -53.57 -22.48
CA ALA A 267 -15.70 -52.77 -22.40
C ALA A 267 -15.94 -52.27 -20.95
N LYS A 268 -15.83 -53.17 -19.97
CA LYS A 268 -15.94 -52.82 -18.54
C LYS A 268 -14.86 -51.84 -18.10
N LEU A 269 -13.61 -51.96 -18.55
CA LEU A 269 -12.54 -51.02 -18.29
C LEU A 269 -12.86 -49.61 -18.82
N LYS A 270 -13.37 -49.55 -20.05
CA LYS A 270 -13.77 -48.31 -20.69
C LYS A 270 -14.95 -47.64 -19.95
N GLU A 271 -15.95 -48.43 -19.56
CA GLU A 271 -17.09 -47.95 -18.78
C GLU A 271 -16.68 -47.48 -17.40
N TYR A 272 -15.82 -48.23 -16.70
CA TYR A 272 -15.25 -47.87 -15.41
C TYR A 272 -14.46 -46.57 -15.49
N MET A 273 -13.55 -46.43 -16.46
CA MET A 273 -12.78 -45.22 -16.67
C MET A 273 -13.62 -43.97 -16.99
N ASN A 274 -14.77 -44.18 -17.65
CA ASN A 274 -15.73 -43.11 -17.92
C ASN A 274 -16.65 -42.82 -16.73
N GLY A 275 -16.87 -43.79 -15.85
CA GLY A 275 -17.76 -43.72 -14.69
C GLY A 275 -17.07 -43.16 -13.41
N ILE A 276 -15.73 -43.17 -13.36
CA ILE A 276 -14.99 -42.62 -12.22
C ILE A 276 -14.98 -41.09 -12.34
N ARG A 277 -16.08 -40.45 -11.96
CA ARG A 277 -16.20 -39.00 -11.89
C ARG A 277 -16.82 -38.62 -10.55
N GLY A 278 -16.24 -37.60 -9.87
CA GLY A 278 -16.71 -37.07 -8.60
C GLY A 278 -16.42 -37.95 -7.39
N GLU A 279 -16.93 -37.53 -6.22
CA GLU A 279 -16.67 -38.18 -4.93
C GLU A 279 -17.10 -39.65 -4.85
N ALA A 280 -18.20 -40.00 -5.54
CA ALA A 280 -18.74 -41.36 -5.51
C ALA A 280 -17.86 -42.39 -6.24
N GLY A 281 -16.96 -41.96 -7.11
CA GLY A 281 -16.07 -42.85 -7.88
C GLY A 281 -14.74 -43.18 -7.21
N GLN A 282 -14.36 -42.50 -6.15
CA GLN A 282 -13.01 -42.57 -5.55
C GLN A 282 -12.64 -43.91 -4.91
N HIS A 283 -13.62 -44.72 -4.54
CA HIS A 283 -13.43 -46.03 -3.89
C HIS A 283 -13.88 -47.22 -4.76
N SER A 284 -14.06 -47.01 -6.04
CA SER A 284 -14.47 -48.08 -6.94
C SER A 284 -13.28 -48.99 -7.29
N PHE A 285 -13.51 -50.26 -7.38
CA PHE A 285 -12.53 -51.23 -7.87
C PHE A 285 -13.09 -52.03 -9.08
N MET A 286 -12.19 -52.51 -9.90
CA MET A 286 -12.56 -53.27 -11.09
C MET A 286 -11.72 -54.54 -11.18
N VAL A 287 -12.35 -55.62 -11.64
CA VAL A 287 -11.69 -56.89 -11.93
C VAL A 287 -11.54 -57.03 -13.43
N LEU A 288 -10.32 -57.29 -13.89
CA LEU A 288 -9.98 -57.51 -15.28
C LEU A 288 -9.71 -59.01 -15.52
N GLU A 289 -10.30 -59.58 -16.57
CA GLU A 289 -10.03 -60.92 -17.04
C GLU A 289 -9.14 -60.84 -18.29
N THR A 290 -8.13 -61.72 -18.36
CA THR A 290 -7.20 -61.80 -19.48
C THR A 290 -7.22 -63.17 -20.10
N GLU A 291 -7.13 -63.21 -21.43
CA GLU A 291 -6.95 -64.46 -22.17
C GLU A 291 -5.54 -64.61 -22.69
N ALA A 292 -5.02 -65.85 -22.67
CA ALA A 292 -3.73 -66.15 -23.23
C ALA A 292 -3.75 -66.05 -24.75
N ALA A 293 -2.72 -65.50 -25.37
CA ALA A 293 -2.65 -65.25 -26.82
C ALA A 293 -2.57 -66.54 -27.68
N ASP A 294 -2.35 -67.70 -27.08
CA ASP A 294 -2.22 -68.95 -27.84
C ASP A 294 -3.03 -70.09 -27.20
N ASN A 295 -3.94 -70.59 -27.96
CA ASN A 295 -4.81 -71.71 -27.58
C ASN A 295 -4.13 -73.09 -27.73
N ARG A 296 -2.78 -73.12 -27.71
CA ARG A 296 -2.05 -74.39 -27.80
C ARG A 296 -1.84 -74.98 -26.41
N THR A 297 -2.46 -76.08 -26.21
CA THR A 297 -2.34 -77.02 -25.10
C THR A 297 -0.87 -77.39 -24.86
N GLY A 298 -0.20 -76.69 -24.00
CA GLY A 298 1.16 -77.00 -23.46
C GLY A 298 1.32 -76.41 -22.11
N PHE A 299 1.45 -77.25 -21.09
CA PHE A 299 1.68 -76.87 -19.71
C PHE A 299 3.07 -76.21 -19.52
N ASN A 300 3.30 -75.07 -20.12
CA ASN A 300 4.48 -74.26 -19.77
C ASN A 300 4.01 -73.05 -18.98
N ALA A 301 4.49 -72.96 -17.75
CA ALA A 301 4.18 -71.90 -16.78
C ALA A 301 4.66 -70.52 -17.23
N GLU A 302 5.34 -70.40 -18.37
CA GLU A 302 5.95 -69.17 -18.89
C GLU A 302 5.00 -68.29 -19.72
N ASN A 303 3.81 -68.76 -20.08
CA ASN A 303 2.84 -68.04 -20.93
C ASN A 303 1.55 -67.61 -20.19
N ARG A 304 1.64 -67.26 -18.92
CA ARG A 304 0.50 -66.69 -18.23
C ARG A 304 0.41 -65.18 -18.57
N PRO A 305 -0.77 -64.69 -18.99
CA PRO A 305 -0.92 -63.28 -19.19
C PRO A 305 -0.71 -62.54 -17.85
N GLU A 306 0.17 -61.57 -17.89
CA GLU A 306 0.50 -60.70 -16.74
C GLU A 306 -0.03 -59.31 -17.03
N VAL A 307 -0.80 -58.76 -16.10
CA VAL A 307 -1.27 -57.35 -16.16
C VAL A 307 -0.38 -56.50 -15.25
N GLU A 308 0.39 -55.64 -15.83
CA GLU A 308 1.22 -54.66 -15.11
C GLU A 308 0.56 -53.30 -15.18
N VAL A 309 0.18 -52.74 -14.03
CA VAL A 309 -0.37 -51.39 -13.92
C VAL A 309 0.73 -50.45 -13.42
N LYS A 310 1.14 -49.51 -14.26
CA LYS A 310 2.09 -48.48 -13.88
C LYS A 310 1.38 -47.16 -13.68
N ASP A 311 1.54 -46.59 -12.50
CA ASP A 311 1.14 -45.20 -12.22
C ASP A 311 2.19 -44.27 -12.81
N LEU A 312 1.79 -43.48 -13.79
CA LEU A 312 2.63 -42.47 -14.42
C LEU A 312 2.63 -41.12 -13.66
N ALA A 313 1.74 -40.96 -12.69
CA ALA A 313 1.62 -39.71 -11.93
C ALA A 313 2.86 -39.42 -11.09
N ALA A 314 3.52 -40.48 -10.56
CA ALA A 314 4.75 -40.33 -9.78
C ALA A 314 5.94 -39.78 -10.61
N ILE A 315 5.87 -39.89 -11.95
CA ILE A 315 6.88 -39.39 -12.88
C ILE A 315 6.64 -37.93 -13.26
N LEU A 316 5.36 -37.48 -13.20
CA LEU A 316 4.94 -36.21 -13.78
C LEU A 316 4.79 -35.05 -12.79
N GLN A 317 4.61 -35.30 -11.50
CA GLN A 317 4.38 -34.23 -10.53
C GLN A 317 4.97 -34.51 -9.14
N LYS A 318 5.98 -33.73 -8.77
CA LYS A 318 6.50 -33.67 -7.40
C LYS A 318 5.70 -32.69 -6.50
N ASP A 319 5.00 -31.72 -7.09
CA ASP A 319 4.16 -30.74 -6.38
C ASP A 319 2.68 -31.12 -6.58
N GLU A 320 2.12 -31.68 -5.52
CA GLU A 320 0.74 -32.18 -5.50
C GLU A 320 -0.24 -31.04 -5.54
N LEU A 321 -0.71 -30.34 -6.18
CA LEU A 321 -1.69 -29.24 -6.22
C LEU A 321 -1.07 -27.88 -6.56
N PHE A 322 0.14 -27.88 -7.09
CA PHE A 322 0.84 -26.65 -7.50
C PHE A 322 0.99 -25.62 -6.37
N GLN A 323 1.10 -26.05 -5.11
CA GLN A 323 1.13 -25.12 -3.97
C GLN A 323 2.33 -24.19 -4.02
N ASP A 324 3.52 -24.73 -4.27
CA ASP A 324 4.74 -23.92 -4.41
C ASP A 324 4.65 -22.95 -5.59
N TYR A 325 4.03 -23.38 -6.68
CA TYR A 325 3.81 -22.54 -7.86
C TYR A 325 2.84 -21.39 -7.54
N LEU A 326 1.73 -21.68 -6.88
CA LEU A 326 0.74 -20.68 -6.47
C LEU A 326 1.33 -19.67 -5.49
N GLU A 327 2.08 -20.16 -4.49
CA GLU A 327 2.76 -19.30 -3.52
C GLU A 327 3.79 -18.38 -4.18
N ASN A 328 4.64 -18.91 -5.07
CA ASN A 328 5.58 -18.10 -5.83
C ASN A 328 4.89 -17.06 -6.72
N ASN A 329 3.77 -17.43 -7.34
CA ASN A 329 2.99 -16.51 -8.16
C ASN A 329 2.39 -15.38 -7.34
N ARG A 330 1.86 -15.68 -6.16
CA ARG A 330 1.37 -14.70 -5.20
C ARG A 330 2.44 -13.67 -4.84
N ARG A 331 3.63 -14.14 -4.44
CA ARG A 331 4.76 -13.27 -4.09
C ARG A 331 5.22 -12.37 -5.24
N LYS A 332 5.21 -12.88 -6.48
CA LYS A 332 5.53 -12.07 -7.67
C LYS A 332 4.53 -10.94 -7.89
N VAL A 333 3.23 -11.21 -7.72
CA VAL A 333 2.19 -10.19 -7.84
C VAL A 333 2.31 -9.14 -6.73
N GLN A 334 2.48 -9.56 -5.48
CA GLN A 334 2.71 -8.65 -4.36
C GLN A 334 3.94 -7.76 -4.58
N SER A 335 5.04 -8.35 -5.09
CA SER A 335 6.25 -7.60 -5.45
C SER A 335 6.00 -6.53 -6.53
N ALA A 336 5.11 -6.80 -7.50
CA ALA A 336 4.73 -5.81 -8.51
C ALA A 336 4.00 -4.59 -7.91
N PHE A 337 3.25 -4.80 -6.83
CA PHE A 337 2.63 -3.74 -6.03
C PHE A 337 3.53 -3.18 -4.92
N GLN A 338 4.69 -3.79 -4.68
CA GLN A 338 5.60 -3.44 -3.58
C GLN A 338 4.93 -3.55 -2.19
N LEU A 339 4.04 -4.53 -2.03
CA LEU A 339 3.29 -4.76 -0.80
C LEU A 339 3.89 -5.93 0.00
N PRO A 340 4.18 -5.75 1.30
CA PRO A 340 4.43 -6.84 2.22
C PRO A 340 3.20 -7.75 2.41
N ASP A 341 3.42 -8.98 2.83
CA ASP A 341 2.37 -9.97 3.09
C ASP A 341 1.30 -9.48 4.07
N LEU A 342 1.65 -8.58 4.98
CA LEU A 342 0.76 -7.95 5.94
C LEU A 342 -0.49 -7.31 5.31
N TYR A 343 -0.33 -6.66 4.15
CA TYR A 343 -1.43 -5.97 3.45
C TYR A 343 -2.36 -6.90 2.68
N THR A 344 -1.96 -8.15 2.46
CA THR A 344 -2.73 -9.14 1.69
C THR A 344 -3.31 -10.25 2.54
N GLY A 345 -3.09 -10.23 3.86
CA GLY A 345 -3.64 -11.20 4.80
C GLY A 345 -2.93 -12.56 4.84
N TYR A 346 -1.81 -12.72 4.14
CA TYR A 346 -1.02 -13.95 4.12
C TYR A 346 0.16 -13.86 5.09
N THR A 347 -0.14 -13.60 6.35
CA THR A 347 0.89 -13.52 7.40
C THR A 347 1.22 -14.92 7.92
N THR A 348 2.48 -15.34 7.84
CA THR A 348 2.95 -16.53 8.52
C THR A 348 3.49 -16.13 9.89
N ASP A 349 4.56 -15.60 10.16
CA ASP A 349 5.05 -15.20 11.48
C ASP A 349 5.62 -13.78 11.43
N PHE A 350 4.92 -12.78 11.99
CA PHE A 350 5.48 -11.45 12.12
C PHE A 350 5.90 -11.14 13.55
N ASN A 351 7.17 -10.84 13.72
CA ASN A 351 7.62 -10.08 14.87
C ASN A 351 7.09 -8.64 14.72
N ARG A 352 6.50 -8.10 15.78
CA ARG A 352 5.94 -6.74 15.83
C ARG A 352 6.87 -5.68 15.24
N ALA A 353 8.16 -5.74 15.57
CA ALA A 353 9.15 -4.77 15.08
C ALA A 353 9.32 -4.84 13.56
N THR A 354 9.38 -6.05 12.98
CA THR A 354 9.50 -6.25 11.52
C THR A 354 8.24 -5.79 10.80
N ALA A 355 7.06 -6.12 11.34
CA ALA A 355 5.78 -5.69 10.79
C ALA A 355 5.68 -4.16 10.76
N GLN A 356 6.02 -3.49 11.86
CA GLN A 356 5.97 -2.04 11.97
C GLN A 356 6.94 -1.37 11.00
N THR A 357 8.18 -1.85 10.90
CA THR A 357 9.15 -1.33 9.93
C THR A 357 8.66 -1.52 8.50
N ALA A 358 8.07 -2.68 8.17
CA ALA A 358 7.50 -2.94 6.86
C ALA A 358 6.35 -1.98 6.53
N MET A 359 5.45 -1.70 7.50
CA MET A 359 4.38 -0.71 7.35
C MET A 359 4.93 0.69 7.10
N GLU A 360 5.89 1.15 7.89
CA GLU A 360 6.50 2.48 7.72
C GLU A 360 7.20 2.65 6.37
N VAL A 361 7.95 1.65 5.94
CA VAL A 361 8.64 1.68 4.64
C VAL A 361 7.62 1.73 3.50
N THR A 362 6.57 0.89 3.57
CA THR A 362 5.52 0.86 2.55
C THR A 362 4.75 2.18 2.52
N GLU A 363 4.41 2.73 3.68
CA GLU A 363 3.76 4.04 3.79
C GLU A 363 4.59 5.13 3.11
N LYS A 364 5.87 5.24 3.47
CA LYS A 364 6.77 6.30 2.97
C LYS A 364 7.14 6.15 1.49
N GLN A 365 7.28 4.91 1.00
CA GLN A 365 7.78 4.66 -0.36
C GLN A 365 6.67 4.38 -1.39
N VAL A 366 5.52 3.85 -0.97
CA VAL A 366 4.45 3.42 -1.86
C VAL A 366 3.24 4.35 -1.75
N PHE A 367 2.61 4.43 -0.58
CA PHE A 367 1.33 5.12 -0.44
C PHE A 367 1.45 6.65 -0.41
N GLN A 368 2.39 7.19 0.34
CA GLN A 368 2.58 8.64 0.44
C GLN A 368 2.88 9.31 -0.92
N PRO A 369 3.75 8.77 -1.80
CA PRO A 369 3.94 9.31 -3.14
C PRO A 369 2.68 9.28 -4.01
N GLU A 370 1.85 8.23 -3.87
CA GLU A 370 0.60 8.13 -4.63
C GLU A 370 -0.45 9.13 -4.12
N ARG A 371 -0.60 9.28 -2.80
CA ARG A 371 -1.47 10.34 -2.22
C ARG A 371 -1.06 11.73 -2.69
N ARG A 372 0.25 12.03 -2.71
CA ARG A 372 0.76 13.32 -3.23
C ARG A 372 0.41 13.54 -4.70
N ARG A 373 0.51 12.50 -5.54
CA ARG A 373 0.14 12.61 -6.95
C ARG A 373 -1.34 12.88 -7.14
N LEU A 374 -2.17 12.20 -6.37
CA LEU A 374 -3.62 12.38 -6.40
C LEU A 374 -4.00 13.78 -5.90
N ALA A 375 -3.49 14.19 -4.74
CA ALA A 375 -3.68 15.53 -4.19
C ALA A 375 -3.19 16.62 -5.15
N TRP A 376 -2.03 16.41 -5.79
CA TRP A 376 -1.55 17.35 -6.80
C TRP A 376 -2.51 17.49 -7.98
N ALA A 377 -3.10 16.39 -8.45
CA ALA A 377 -4.07 16.45 -9.56
C ALA A 377 -5.33 17.20 -9.15
N ILE A 378 -5.80 17.06 -7.91
CA ILE A 378 -6.95 17.78 -7.38
C ILE A 378 -6.61 19.26 -7.21
N ASN A 379 -5.56 19.60 -6.50
CA ASN A 379 -5.21 20.99 -6.19
C ASN A 379 -4.86 21.80 -7.45
N ASN A 380 -4.04 21.24 -8.33
CA ASN A 380 -3.51 21.97 -9.49
C ASN A 380 -4.39 21.88 -10.74
N ARG A 381 -5.40 21.01 -10.74
CA ARG A 381 -6.35 20.92 -11.84
C ARG A 381 -7.75 21.32 -11.37
N LEU A 382 -8.38 20.47 -10.55
CA LEU A 382 -9.79 20.62 -10.15
C LEU A 382 -10.02 21.92 -9.36
N LEU A 383 -9.24 22.14 -8.32
CA LEU A 383 -9.41 23.30 -7.42
C LEU A 383 -8.69 24.57 -7.91
N ASN A 384 -7.91 24.49 -8.98
CA ASN A 384 -7.24 25.66 -9.53
C ASN A 384 -8.21 26.75 -10.02
N CYS A 385 -9.42 26.37 -10.43
CA CYS A 385 -10.48 27.31 -10.83
C CYS A 385 -10.97 28.20 -9.68
N TYR A 386 -10.85 27.75 -8.43
CA TYR A 386 -11.24 28.52 -7.24
C TYR A 386 -10.16 29.51 -6.78
N GLN A 387 -8.93 29.40 -7.33
CA GLN A 387 -7.81 30.29 -7.04
C GLN A 387 -7.43 30.32 -5.55
N PHE A 388 -7.49 29.17 -4.86
CA PHE A 388 -7.12 29.07 -3.45
C PHE A 388 -5.64 29.40 -3.24
N LYS A 389 -5.38 30.41 -2.41
CA LYS A 389 -4.06 30.92 -2.09
C LYS A 389 -3.47 30.24 -0.87
N TYR A 390 -4.25 30.10 0.19
CA TYR A 390 -3.79 29.72 1.52
C TYR A 390 -3.92 28.22 1.79
N VAL A 391 -4.94 27.57 1.18
CA VAL A 391 -5.28 26.18 1.49
C VAL A 391 -4.97 25.23 0.37
N GLU A 392 -4.80 23.97 0.73
CA GLU A 392 -4.70 22.85 -0.20
C GLU A 392 -5.41 21.61 0.37
N VAL A 393 -5.83 20.75 -0.53
CA VAL A 393 -6.44 19.47 -0.19
C VAL A 393 -5.39 18.38 -0.11
N PHE A 394 -5.51 17.48 0.85
CA PHE A 394 -4.63 16.35 1.03
C PHE A 394 -5.41 15.09 1.44
N PHE A 395 -4.84 13.92 1.23
CA PHE A 395 -5.38 12.65 1.73
C PHE A 395 -4.74 12.31 3.06
N ARG A 396 -5.57 11.98 4.04
CA ARG A 396 -5.10 11.54 5.36
C ARG A 396 -4.31 10.24 5.22
N ALA A 397 -3.33 10.08 6.08
CA ALA A 397 -2.51 8.88 6.18
C ALA A 397 -2.84 8.12 7.46
N PRO A 398 -2.69 6.79 7.49
CA PRO A 398 -2.73 6.07 8.76
C PRO A 398 -1.59 6.55 9.66
N ASP A 399 -1.85 6.65 10.95
CA ASP A 399 -0.77 6.92 11.91
C ASP A 399 0.00 5.61 12.16
N VAL A 400 1.15 5.49 11.48
CA VAL A 400 2.06 4.34 11.58
C VAL A 400 3.17 4.60 12.60
N SER A 401 3.09 5.73 13.34
CA SER A 401 4.12 6.11 14.29
C SER A 401 4.18 5.12 15.46
N ASN A 402 5.40 4.76 15.85
CA ASN A 402 5.61 3.90 17.01
C ASN A 402 5.50 4.73 18.29
N PRO A 403 4.57 4.40 19.21
CA PRO A 403 4.49 5.09 20.50
C PRO A 403 5.81 5.07 21.28
N ASP A 404 6.60 4.00 21.14
CA ASP A 404 7.91 3.89 21.80
C ASP A 404 8.94 4.89 21.25
N ASP A 405 8.89 5.17 19.95
CA ASP A 405 9.80 6.15 19.31
C ASP A 405 9.36 7.57 19.61
N LEU A 406 8.06 7.84 19.68
CA LEU A 406 7.52 9.11 20.18
C LEU A 406 7.94 9.34 21.64
N TYR A 407 7.85 8.32 22.50
CA TYR A 407 8.33 8.41 23.88
C TYR A 407 9.83 8.71 23.96
N LYS A 408 10.65 8.02 23.17
CA LYS A 408 12.10 8.30 23.08
C LYS A 408 12.38 9.73 22.62
N LEU A 409 11.67 10.18 21.56
CA LEU A 409 11.81 11.53 21.04
C LEU A 409 11.44 12.58 22.10
N LEU A 410 10.30 12.43 22.76
CA LEU A 410 9.87 13.30 23.85
C LEU A 410 10.89 13.31 24.99
N THR A 411 11.44 12.15 25.34
CA THR A 411 12.47 12.03 26.38
C THR A 411 13.74 12.77 25.98
N VAL A 412 14.20 12.63 24.73
CA VAL A 412 15.37 13.35 24.22
C VAL A 412 15.11 14.86 24.20
N CYS A 413 13.94 15.30 23.72
CA CYS A 413 13.56 16.72 23.72
C CYS A 413 13.48 17.30 25.14
N ASN A 414 12.94 16.53 26.09
CA ASN A 414 12.89 16.93 27.50
C ASN A 414 14.29 17.05 28.10
N ASN A 415 15.18 16.09 27.85
CA ASN A 415 16.56 16.08 28.30
C ASN A 415 17.39 17.24 27.69
N ALA A 416 17.11 17.56 26.43
CA ALA A 416 17.70 18.71 25.74
C ALA A 416 17.12 20.06 26.21
N GLY A 417 16.09 20.06 27.05
CA GLY A 417 15.44 21.25 27.55
C GLY A 417 14.53 21.98 26.55
N GLY A 418 14.25 21.39 25.42
CA GLY A 418 13.45 22.01 24.35
C GLY A 418 11.96 21.66 24.37
N LEU A 419 11.51 20.81 25.30
CA LEU A 419 10.11 20.38 25.36
C LEU A 419 9.26 21.41 26.11
N THR A 420 8.27 21.99 25.43
CA THR A 420 7.27 22.87 26.05
C THR A 420 6.04 22.07 26.48
N PRO A 421 5.29 22.51 27.52
CA PRO A 421 4.05 21.85 27.95
C PRO A 421 3.02 21.71 26.83
N ASN A 422 2.82 22.72 25.99
CA ASN A 422 1.88 22.68 24.87
C ASN A 422 2.27 21.63 23.82
N LYS A 423 3.55 21.55 23.44
CA LYS A 423 4.04 20.52 22.52
C LYS A 423 3.91 19.11 23.10
N ALA A 424 4.23 18.93 24.39
CA ALA A 424 4.06 17.64 25.06
C ALA A 424 2.57 17.22 25.08
N LYS A 425 1.69 18.16 25.45
CA LYS A 425 0.24 17.94 25.51
C LYS A 425 -0.32 17.59 24.12
N SER A 426 0.01 18.38 23.10
CA SER A 426 -0.42 18.15 21.71
C SER A 426 -0.04 16.74 21.20
N VAL A 427 1.19 16.29 21.45
CA VAL A 427 1.64 14.96 21.06
C VAL A 427 0.90 13.85 21.80
N LEU A 428 0.67 14.01 23.12
CA LEU A 428 -0.03 13.02 23.94
C LEU A 428 -1.50 12.91 23.55
N TYR A 429 -2.20 14.03 23.39
CA TYR A 429 -3.63 14.02 23.01
C TYR A 429 -3.83 13.49 21.59
N LYS A 430 -2.95 13.84 20.66
CA LYS A 430 -2.96 13.27 19.33
C LYS A 430 -2.78 11.75 19.34
N ALA A 431 -1.90 11.22 20.19
CA ALA A 431 -1.72 9.78 20.37
C ALA A 431 -2.94 9.07 21.01
N LEU A 432 -3.75 9.82 21.78
CA LEU A 432 -5.01 9.35 22.37
C LEU A 432 -6.22 9.52 21.41
N GLY A 433 -6.03 10.20 20.27
CA GLY A 433 -7.13 10.52 19.35
C GLY A 433 -8.04 11.65 19.84
N GLU A 434 -7.57 12.45 20.80
CA GLU A 434 -8.32 13.55 21.40
C GLU A 434 -7.76 14.91 20.96
N THR A 435 -8.59 15.93 20.93
CA THR A 435 -8.17 17.33 20.75
C THR A 435 -8.04 18.01 22.11
N SER A 436 -7.02 18.84 22.28
CA SER A 436 -6.85 19.59 23.51
C SER A 436 -6.62 21.06 23.20
N GLU A 437 -7.22 21.94 24.03
CA GLU A 437 -6.89 23.37 24.02
C GLU A 437 -5.49 23.58 24.60
N ASP A 438 -4.74 24.52 24.04
CA ASP A 438 -3.41 24.85 24.52
C ASP A 438 -3.46 25.50 25.91
N PHE A 439 -2.40 25.31 26.67
CA PHE A 439 -2.22 26.05 27.91
C PHE A 439 -1.88 27.52 27.59
N PRO A 440 -2.21 28.46 28.49
CA PRO A 440 -1.86 29.88 28.31
C PRO A 440 -0.35 30.07 27.98
N GLU A 441 -0.05 30.97 27.06
CA GLU A 441 1.31 31.28 26.59
C GLU A 441 2.29 31.59 27.72
N GLU A 442 1.80 32.17 28.82
CA GLU A 442 2.62 32.55 29.97
C GLU A 442 3.46 31.40 30.54
N TRP A 443 3.02 30.15 30.38
CA TRP A 443 3.76 28.95 30.81
C TRP A 443 3.69 27.76 29.85
N GLY A 444 2.73 27.76 28.96
CA GLY A 444 2.50 26.65 28.02
C GLY A 444 3.61 26.51 26.98
N ASP A 445 4.21 27.61 26.57
CA ASP A 445 5.27 27.66 25.55
C ASP A 445 6.67 27.87 26.15
N ILE A 446 6.78 27.93 27.48
CA ILE A 446 8.08 28.01 28.16
C ILE A 446 8.64 26.58 28.34
N PRO A 447 9.90 26.31 27.92
CA PRO A 447 10.50 24.99 28.09
C PRO A 447 10.52 24.54 29.56
N LEU A 448 10.13 23.31 29.83
CA LEU A 448 10.07 22.72 31.19
C LEU A 448 11.42 22.81 31.94
N ALA A 449 12.53 22.72 31.20
CA ALA A 449 13.86 22.87 31.76
C ALA A 449 14.10 24.30 32.33
N PHE A 450 13.54 25.33 31.70
CA PHE A 450 13.66 26.72 32.14
C PHE A 450 12.82 26.98 33.40
N THR A 451 11.57 26.49 33.45
CA THR A 451 10.71 26.58 34.63
C THR A 451 11.30 25.84 35.82
N ASN A 452 11.87 24.68 35.62
CA ASN A 452 12.56 23.90 36.65
C ASN A 452 13.83 24.62 37.15
N ALA A 453 14.58 25.27 36.24
CA ALA A 453 15.76 26.06 36.62
C ALA A 453 15.38 27.33 37.43
N GLN A 454 14.32 28.02 37.04
CA GLN A 454 13.77 29.15 37.79
C GLN A 454 13.29 28.76 39.18
N GLN A 455 12.57 27.66 39.31
CA GLN A 455 12.12 27.16 40.62
C GLN A 455 13.29 26.79 41.52
N ARG A 456 14.34 26.17 40.99
CA ARG A 456 15.56 25.86 41.74
C ARG A 456 16.28 27.13 42.16
N ALA A 457 16.41 28.13 41.28
CA ALA A 457 17.02 29.42 41.59
C ALA A 457 16.21 30.16 42.66
N ALA A 458 14.88 30.16 42.59
CA ALA A 458 14.01 30.76 43.61
C ALA A 458 14.14 30.04 44.96
N ALA A 459 14.23 28.72 44.98
CA ALA A 459 14.42 27.93 46.19
C ALA A 459 15.79 28.23 46.86
N ILE A 460 16.84 28.41 46.06
CA ILE A 460 18.19 28.80 46.57
C ILE A 460 18.15 30.21 47.14
N THR A 461 17.44 31.15 46.53
CA THR A 461 17.32 32.55 47.02
C THR A 461 16.52 32.63 48.33
N VAL A 462 15.47 31.79 48.46
CA VAL A 462 14.70 31.71 49.72
C VAL A 462 15.51 31.05 50.83
N ALA A 463 16.33 30.03 50.53
CA ALA A 463 17.23 29.41 51.51
C ALA A 463 18.41 30.30 51.92
N GLY A 464 18.82 31.29 51.08
CA GLY A 464 19.89 32.25 51.39
C GLY A 464 19.46 33.46 52.23
N ASN A 465 18.15 33.71 52.40
CA ASN A 465 17.60 34.84 53.17
C ASN A 465 16.98 34.44 54.52
N GLY A 466 17.48 33.37 55.14
CA GLY A 466 17.14 33.06 56.53
C GLY A 466 17.77 34.12 57.48
N PRO A 467 17.03 34.60 58.53
CA PRO A 467 17.53 35.66 59.37
C PRO A 467 18.73 35.16 60.17
N SER A 468 19.83 35.93 60.06
CA SER A 468 21.00 35.80 60.93
C SER A 468 20.65 36.11 62.38
N VAL A 469 20.50 35.05 63.18
CA VAL A 469 20.37 35.20 64.64
C VAL A 469 21.78 35.34 65.24
N ALA A 470 22.01 36.53 65.85
CA ALA A 470 23.20 36.84 66.57
C ALA A 470 23.49 35.85 67.69
N GLN A 471 24.78 35.51 67.84
CA GLN A 471 25.37 34.83 68.98
C GLN A 471 25.10 35.57 70.26
N ASN A 472 24.59 34.87 71.28
CA ASN A 472 25.05 35.17 72.68
C ASN A 472 25.08 33.88 73.48
N GLY A 473 26.19 33.71 74.20
CA GLY A 473 26.65 32.51 74.83
C GLY A 473 25.92 32.06 76.10
N GLY A 474 26.22 30.85 76.52
CA GLY A 474 25.92 30.33 77.83
C GLY A 474 25.75 28.82 77.89
N SER A 475 26.79 28.17 78.24
CA SER A 475 27.04 26.91 78.90
C SER A 475 25.84 25.95 79.25
N ASP A 476 26.08 24.72 78.97
CA ASP A 476 26.07 23.51 79.83
C ASP A 476 25.05 22.40 79.56
N ALA A 477 25.64 21.24 79.46
CA ALA A 477 25.23 19.91 79.88
C ALA A 477 24.10 19.12 79.15
N GLY A 478 24.55 18.12 78.45
CA GLY A 478 23.95 16.82 78.68
C GLY A 478 23.25 16.05 77.56
N LYS A 479 23.96 15.04 77.06
CA LYS A 479 23.51 13.74 76.59
C LYS A 479 22.93 13.54 75.19
N GLU A 480 23.74 12.83 74.39
CA GLU A 480 23.45 11.67 73.53
C GLU A 480 22.20 11.70 72.66
N ASN A 481 22.38 11.87 71.37
CA ASN A 481 22.16 10.80 70.41
C ASN A 481 22.68 11.11 69.01
N ALA A 482 23.14 10.07 68.35
CA ALA A 482 23.96 10.02 67.17
C ALA A 482 23.44 10.81 65.95
N GLN A 483 24.28 11.65 65.39
CA GLN A 483 24.23 12.15 64.02
C GLN A 483 25.17 11.35 63.15
N PRO A 484 24.83 11.07 61.92
CA PRO A 484 25.85 10.78 60.92
C PRO A 484 26.35 12.09 60.31
N GLU A 485 27.65 12.27 60.39
CA GLU A 485 28.42 13.37 59.86
C GLU A 485 28.27 13.51 58.34
N THR A 486 27.86 14.66 57.88
CA THR A 486 28.03 15.10 56.49
C THR A 486 29.39 15.77 56.32
N LYS A 487 30.34 15.10 55.69
CA LYS A 487 31.55 15.71 55.15
C LYS A 487 31.26 16.42 53.84
N PRO A 488 31.94 17.52 53.51
CA PRO A 488 31.71 18.28 52.29
C PRO A 488 32.15 17.46 51.07
N ALA A 489 31.30 17.42 50.05
CA ALA A 489 31.56 16.77 48.79
C ALA A 489 32.68 17.49 48.04
N GLN A 490 33.81 16.83 47.91
CA GLN A 490 34.77 17.09 46.85
C GLN A 490 34.17 16.58 45.53
N ASN A 491 34.20 17.44 44.50
CA ASN A 491 33.95 17.08 43.11
C ASN A 491 34.78 15.85 42.72
N ALA A 492 34.13 14.72 42.56
CA ALA A 492 34.65 13.60 41.80
C ALA A 492 33.64 13.29 40.70
N GLN A 493 34.07 13.52 39.46
CA GLN A 493 33.46 12.97 38.28
C GLN A 493 33.34 11.47 38.46
N GLN A 494 32.15 11.01 38.79
CA GLN A 494 31.82 9.59 38.62
C GLN A 494 31.27 9.43 37.18
N GLY A 495 32.15 8.95 36.30
CA GLY A 495 31.75 8.38 35.05
C GLY A 495 30.75 7.24 35.32
N GLY A 496 29.66 7.24 34.61
CA GLY A 496 28.76 6.09 34.60
C GLY A 496 29.50 4.80 34.21
N PRO A 497 28.95 3.63 34.49
CA PRO A 497 29.58 2.36 34.19
C PRO A 497 30.00 2.33 32.70
N SER A 498 31.22 1.91 32.45
CA SER A 498 31.76 1.83 31.09
C SER A 498 30.89 0.93 30.19
N VAL A 499 30.93 1.15 28.89
CA VAL A 499 30.18 0.32 27.93
C VAL A 499 30.47 -1.17 28.13
N GLU A 500 31.70 -1.50 28.55
CA GLU A 500 32.13 -2.87 28.87
C GLU A 500 31.45 -3.42 30.12
N GLU A 501 31.33 -2.63 31.19
CA GLU A 501 30.62 -3.05 32.42
C GLU A 501 29.12 -3.23 32.19
N GLN A 502 28.53 -2.43 31.32
CA GLN A 502 27.12 -2.59 30.92
C GLN A 502 26.93 -3.86 30.07
N LEU A 503 27.85 -4.15 29.16
CA LEU A 503 27.81 -5.34 28.32
C LEU A 503 28.02 -6.62 29.14
N ASP A 504 28.93 -6.62 30.11
CA ASP A 504 29.14 -7.72 31.06
C ASP A 504 27.91 -7.99 31.92
N GLY A 505 27.22 -6.96 32.35
CA GLY A 505 25.95 -7.08 33.07
C GLY A 505 24.84 -7.69 32.21
N GLN A 506 24.81 -7.39 30.92
CA GLN A 506 23.85 -7.97 29.98
C GLN A 506 24.19 -9.43 29.63
N ILE A 507 25.46 -9.77 29.44
CA ILE A 507 25.92 -11.13 29.22
C ILE A 507 25.55 -12.03 30.39
N GLN A 508 25.70 -11.57 31.63
CA GLN A 508 25.28 -12.33 32.82
C GLN A 508 23.77 -12.54 32.90
N LYS A 509 22.97 -11.53 32.53
CA LYS A 509 21.52 -11.65 32.47
C LYS A 509 21.04 -12.61 31.39
N ALA A 510 21.62 -12.55 30.19
CA ALA A 510 21.31 -13.46 29.08
C ALA A 510 21.74 -14.91 29.39
N ALA A 511 22.89 -15.10 30.06
CA ALA A 511 23.33 -16.42 30.52
C ALA A 511 22.39 -17.02 31.58
N ALA A 512 21.85 -16.18 32.48
CA ALA A 512 20.86 -16.60 33.47
C ALA A 512 19.50 -16.95 32.84
N ALA A 513 19.16 -16.35 31.69
CA ALA A 513 17.96 -16.63 30.90
C ALA A 513 18.09 -17.83 29.93
N ASN A 514 19.25 -18.49 29.90
CA ASN A 514 19.55 -19.63 29.02
C ASN A 514 19.53 -19.31 27.50
N GLU A 515 19.76 -18.04 27.13
CA GLU A 515 19.81 -17.56 25.74
C GLU A 515 21.24 -17.72 25.16
N THR A 516 21.58 -18.94 24.79
CA THR A 516 22.95 -19.29 24.36
C THR A 516 23.44 -18.56 23.11
N GLU A 517 22.57 -18.29 22.15
CA GLU A 517 22.92 -17.54 20.92
C GLU A 517 23.19 -16.05 21.22
N LEU A 518 22.36 -15.43 22.06
CA LEU A 518 22.51 -14.03 22.45
C LEU A 518 23.81 -13.81 23.24
N VAL A 519 24.17 -14.75 24.14
CA VAL A 519 25.43 -14.73 24.87
C VAL A 519 26.64 -14.85 23.94
N ALA A 520 26.55 -15.66 22.90
CA ALA A 520 27.61 -15.79 21.90
C ALA A 520 27.85 -14.50 21.11
N VAL A 521 26.76 -13.86 20.64
CA VAL A 521 26.83 -12.59 19.91
C VAL A 521 27.38 -11.47 20.79
N MET A 522 26.92 -11.35 22.04
CA MET A 522 27.41 -10.33 22.96
C MET A 522 28.89 -10.49 23.32
N LYS A 523 29.39 -11.72 23.42
CA LYS A 523 30.80 -11.98 23.61
C LYS A 523 31.65 -11.59 22.41
N GLU A 524 31.13 -11.77 21.20
CA GLU A 524 31.83 -11.37 19.97
C GLU A 524 31.88 -9.84 19.83
N VAL A 525 30.77 -9.15 20.18
CA VAL A 525 30.73 -7.67 20.24
C VAL A 525 31.75 -7.12 21.26
N ARG A 526 31.87 -7.77 22.43
CA ARG A 526 32.87 -7.40 23.43
C ARG A 526 34.31 -7.56 22.90
N ARG A 527 34.57 -8.65 22.17
CA ARG A 527 35.87 -8.88 21.55
C ARG A 527 36.22 -7.80 20.54
N LEU A 528 35.27 -7.46 19.63
CA LEU A 528 35.47 -6.41 18.65
C LEU A 528 35.72 -5.03 19.29
N LEU A 529 35.03 -4.70 20.39
CA LEU A 529 35.28 -3.46 21.14
C LEU A 529 36.68 -3.44 21.80
N ALA A 530 37.15 -4.57 22.26
CA ALA A 530 38.51 -4.68 22.82
C ALA A 530 39.59 -4.55 21.73
N ASP A 531 39.38 -5.16 20.57
CA ASP A 531 40.27 -5.06 19.42
C ASP A 531 40.37 -3.62 18.88
N MET A 532 39.23 -2.91 18.79
CA MET A 532 39.20 -1.48 18.39
C MET A 532 39.98 -0.58 19.36
N LYS A 533 39.88 -0.80 20.68
CA LYS A 533 40.64 -0.03 21.67
C LYS A 533 42.15 -0.30 21.61
N GLN A 534 42.53 -1.51 21.18
CA GLN A 534 43.94 -1.88 21.02
C GLN A 534 44.54 -1.19 19.78
N GLU A 535 43.75 -1.05 18.71
CA GLU A 535 44.13 -0.29 17.50
C GLU A 535 44.20 1.22 17.74
N GLU A 536 43.34 1.80 18.60
CA GLU A 536 43.43 3.18 18.99
C GLU A 536 44.65 3.48 19.92
N GLY A 537 45.02 2.52 20.76
CA GLY A 537 46.17 2.67 21.65
C GLY A 537 47.54 2.50 20.95
N ASP A 538 47.58 1.81 19.80
CA ASP A 538 48.79 1.65 18.99
C ASP A 538 49.00 2.82 17.97
N ALA A 539 47.99 3.73 17.86
CA ALA A 539 48.02 4.90 16.97
C ALA A 539 48.41 6.22 17.67
N GLU A 540 48.55 6.22 19.00
CA GLU A 540 49.12 7.32 19.80
C GLU A 540 50.61 7.02 20.14
#